data_c46481602051a00b5ff24fb4e05dcb64
#
_entry.id   c46481602051a00b5ff24fb4e05dcb64
#
_cell.length_a   1.000
_cell.length_b   1.000
_cell.length_c   1.000
_cell.angle_alpha   90.00
_cell.angle_beta   90.00
_cell.angle_gamma   90.00
#
_symmetry.space_group_name_H-M   'P 1'
#
loop_
_entity.id
_entity.type
_entity.pdbx_description
1 polymer ?
#
loop_
_entity_poly.entity_id
_entity_poly.type
_entity_poly.pdbx_seq_one_letter_code
_entity_poly.pdbx_strand_id
1 'polypeptide(L)'
;MKTKEEHIGHWVNQSIDDWEAAELLFKGRKYLHSLFFAHLSLEKVCKAHWIRANESNIPPKTHNLIFLLSNTAIELTNEQKEFLLELNRFQIEGRYPEQISKLFKISTHTFAEEKLAQAKKQQEWLLNKLQ
;
A
#
# COMPACT_ATOMS: atom_id res chain seq x y z
N MET A 1 -10.54 -25.28 -5.11
CA MET A 1 -11.02 -23.94 -4.71
C MET A 1 -10.17 -23.41 -3.56
N LYS A 2 -9.72 -22.16 -3.63
CA LYS A 2 -8.90 -21.59 -2.57
C LYS A 2 -9.71 -21.31 -1.31
N THR A 3 -9.12 -21.60 -0.16
CA THR A 3 -9.70 -21.24 1.13
C THR A 3 -9.50 -19.74 1.40
N LYS A 4 -10.19 -19.23 2.41
CA LYS A 4 -9.99 -17.85 2.86
C LYS A 4 -8.53 -17.60 3.23
N GLU A 5 -7.91 -18.52 3.95
CA GLU A 5 -6.51 -18.43 4.37
C GLU A 5 -5.57 -18.41 3.17
N GLU A 6 -5.86 -19.18 2.13
CA GLU A 6 -5.06 -19.17 0.91
C GLU A 6 -5.19 -17.85 0.16
N HIS A 7 -6.39 -17.26 0.12
CA HIS A 7 -6.58 -15.93 -0.47
C HIS A 7 -5.81 -14.87 0.30
N ILE A 8 -5.88 -14.91 1.62
CA ILE A 8 -5.13 -13.98 2.49
C ILE A 8 -3.64 -14.13 2.22
N GLY A 9 -3.13 -15.36 2.21
CA GLY A 9 -1.72 -15.63 1.95
C GLY A 9 -1.26 -15.12 0.61
N HIS A 10 -2.10 -15.24 -0.41
CA HIS A 10 -1.80 -14.73 -1.75
C HIS A 10 -1.56 -13.20 -1.72
N TRP A 11 -2.47 -12.45 -1.07
CA TRP A 11 -2.32 -11.00 -0.97
C TRP A 11 -1.12 -10.60 -0.12
N VAL A 12 -0.85 -11.34 0.96
CA VAL A 12 0.33 -11.10 1.80
C VAL A 12 1.61 -11.28 0.98
N ASN A 13 1.70 -12.37 0.22
CA ASN A 13 2.89 -12.65 -0.59
C ASN A 13 3.09 -11.55 -1.64
N GLN A 14 2.01 -11.08 -2.27
CA GLN A 14 2.11 -9.99 -3.23
C GLN A 14 2.53 -8.67 -2.58
N SER A 15 2.06 -8.42 -1.35
CA SER A 15 2.50 -7.24 -0.59
C SER A 15 4.01 -7.25 -0.39
N ILE A 16 4.56 -8.40 -0.02
CA ILE A 16 6.01 -8.55 0.20
C ILE A 16 6.78 -8.37 -1.10
N ASP A 17 6.31 -8.95 -2.19
CA ASP A 17 6.93 -8.80 -3.50
C ASP A 17 6.93 -7.34 -3.98
N ASP A 18 5.79 -6.65 -3.80
CA ASP A 18 5.70 -5.24 -4.19
C ASP A 18 6.62 -4.37 -3.35
N TRP A 19 6.81 -4.73 -2.07
CA TRP A 19 7.75 -3.99 -1.23
C TRP A 19 9.20 -4.16 -1.73
N GLU A 20 9.58 -5.37 -2.10
CA GLU A 20 10.91 -5.61 -2.67
C GLU A 20 11.11 -4.78 -3.94
N ALA A 21 10.08 -4.68 -4.79
CA ALA A 21 10.14 -3.85 -5.99
C ALA A 21 10.31 -2.37 -5.62
N ALA A 22 9.61 -1.90 -4.58
CA ALA A 22 9.76 -0.52 -4.12
C ALA A 22 11.20 -0.22 -3.70
N GLU A 23 11.82 -1.13 -2.97
CA GLU A 23 13.21 -0.97 -2.53
C GLU A 23 14.20 -0.95 -3.70
N LEU A 24 14.02 -1.84 -4.68
CA LEU A 24 14.85 -1.87 -5.87
C LEU A 24 14.73 -0.59 -6.68
N LEU A 25 13.51 -0.08 -6.85
CA LEU A 25 13.27 1.17 -7.56
C LEU A 25 13.90 2.36 -6.84
N PHE A 26 13.85 2.37 -5.52
CA PHE A 26 14.49 3.42 -4.74
C PHE A 26 16.01 3.43 -4.98
N LYS A 27 16.64 2.26 -4.91
CA LYS A 27 18.08 2.12 -5.20
C LYS A 27 18.42 2.56 -6.61
N GLY A 28 17.50 2.31 -7.55
CA GLY A 28 17.65 2.72 -8.95
C GLY A 28 17.30 4.18 -9.22
N ARG A 29 17.02 4.95 -8.18
CA ARG A 29 16.66 6.38 -8.27
C ARG A 29 15.33 6.62 -9.00
N LYS A 30 14.43 5.65 -8.98
CA LYS A 30 13.09 5.78 -9.53
C LYS A 30 12.11 6.08 -8.39
N TYR A 31 12.20 7.28 -7.85
CA TYR A 31 11.53 7.64 -6.59
C TYR A 31 10.02 7.62 -6.68
N LEU A 32 9.44 8.20 -7.73
CA LEU A 32 8.00 8.16 -7.90
C LEU A 32 7.50 6.72 -8.01
N HIS A 33 8.17 5.91 -8.83
CA HIS A 33 7.77 4.52 -9.02
C HIS A 33 7.96 3.71 -7.74
N SER A 34 9.00 4.02 -6.97
CA SER A 34 9.22 3.40 -5.66
C SER A 34 8.03 3.65 -4.74
N LEU A 35 7.55 4.90 -4.67
CA LEU A 35 6.40 5.27 -3.85
C LEU A 35 5.11 4.62 -4.36
N PHE A 36 4.96 4.51 -5.67
CA PHE A 36 3.83 3.80 -6.25
C PHE A 36 3.80 2.33 -5.81
N PHE A 37 4.94 1.65 -5.86
CA PHE A 37 5.01 0.25 -5.41
C PHE A 37 4.86 0.11 -3.89
N ALA A 38 5.31 1.09 -3.12
CA ALA A 38 5.02 1.11 -1.68
C ALA A 38 3.52 1.19 -1.44
N HIS A 39 2.80 2.01 -2.21
CA HIS A 39 1.35 2.08 -2.14
C HIS A 39 0.72 0.73 -2.49
N LEU A 40 1.19 0.09 -3.58
CA LEU A 40 0.67 -1.23 -3.98
C LEU A 40 0.89 -2.27 -2.88
N SER A 41 2.07 -2.25 -2.25
CA SER A 41 2.37 -3.16 -1.15
C SER A 41 1.35 -3.00 -0.01
N LEU A 42 1.08 -1.76 0.39
CA LEU A 42 0.09 -1.49 1.44
C LEU A 42 -1.32 -1.85 1.00
N GLU A 43 -1.67 -1.58 -0.26
CA GLU A 43 -2.96 -1.96 -0.81
C GLU A 43 -3.19 -3.48 -0.70
N LYS A 44 -2.18 -4.27 -1.01
CA LYS A 44 -2.28 -5.73 -0.96
C LYS A 44 -2.51 -6.24 0.47
N VAL A 45 -1.78 -5.72 1.44
CA VAL A 45 -1.99 -6.13 2.83
C VAL A 45 -3.33 -5.63 3.36
N CYS A 46 -3.81 -4.48 2.92
CA CYS A 46 -5.14 -3.99 3.27
C CYS A 46 -6.22 -4.92 2.71
N LYS A 47 -6.04 -5.44 1.49
CA LYS A 47 -6.97 -6.41 0.91
C LYS A 47 -6.97 -7.73 1.66
N ALA A 48 -5.82 -8.16 2.18
CA ALA A 48 -5.75 -9.32 3.04
C ALA A 48 -6.60 -9.11 4.31
N HIS A 49 -6.49 -7.96 4.94
CA HIS A 49 -7.31 -7.61 6.11
C HIS A 49 -8.79 -7.58 5.77
N TRP A 50 -9.13 -7.04 4.59
CA TRP A 50 -10.51 -6.99 4.14
C TRP A 50 -11.12 -8.40 4.02
N ILE A 51 -10.38 -9.33 3.41
CA ILE A 51 -10.84 -10.72 3.27
C ILE A 51 -11.04 -11.36 4.65
N ARG A 52 -10.11 -11.13 5.57
CA ARG A 52 -10.20 -11.68 6.93
C ARG A 52 -11.44 -11.21 7.65
N ALA A 53 -11.83 -9.95 7.45
CA ALA A 53 -12.94 -9.32 8.18
C ALA A 53 -14.31 -9.52 7.53
N ASN A 54 -14.36 -10.00 6.30
CA ASN A 54 -15.61 -10.11 5.54
C ASN A 54 -15.84 -11.53 5.04
N GLU A 55 -17.09 -11.85 4.70
CA GLU A 55 -17.41 -13.20 4.20
C GLU A 55 -16.83 -13.47 2.83
N SER A 56 -16.86 -12.47 1.95
CA SER A 56 -16.35 -12.60 0.59
C SER A 56 -14.83 -12.71 0.57
N ASN A 57 -14.31 -13.49 -0.35
CA ASN A 57 -12.87 -13.59 -0.59
C ASN A 57 -12.42 -12.68 -1.74
N ILE A 58 -13.31 -11.80 -2.21
CA ILE A 58 -13.02 -10.88 -3.30
C ILE A 58 -13.10 -9.45 -2.76
N PRO A 59 -11.95 -8.82 -2.47
CA PRO A 59 -11.98 -7.45 -1.97
C PRO A 59 -12.44 -6.46 -3.05
N PRO A 60 -12.94 -5.30 -2.64
CA PRO A 60 -13.34 -4.27 -3.60
C PRO A 60 -12.18 -3.88 -4.51
N LYS A 61 -12.48 -3.58 -5.76
CA LYS A 61 -11.49 -3.11 -6.72
C LYS A 61 -11.26 -1.62 -6.52
N THR A 62 -10.56 -1.29 -5.46
CA THR A 62 -10.23 0.08 -5.12
C THR A 62 -8.77 0.18 -4.75
N HIS A 63 -8.19 1.37 -4.92
CA HIS A 63 -6.82 1.68 -4.53
C HIS A 63 -6.79 2.53 -3.26
N ASN A 64 -7.95 2.81 -2.67
CA ASN A 64 -8.05 3.66 -1.49
C ASN A 64 -7.79 2.84 -0.22
N LEU A 65 -6.62 3.06 0.40
CA LEU A 65 -6.20 2.32 1.58
C LEU A 65 -7.15 2.51 2.77
N ILE A 66 -7.61 3.74 2.98
CA ILE A 66 -8.52 4.05 4.08
C ILE A 66 -9.85 3.31 3.90
N PHE A 67 -10.38 3.34 2.68
CA PHE A 67 -11.64 2.65 2.40
C PHE A 67 -11.52 1.15 2.67
N LEU A 68 -10.43 0.52 2.24
CA LEU A 68 -10.22 -0.91 2.46
C LEU A 68 -10.20 -1.25 3.95
N LEU A 69 -9.50 -0.45 4.75
CA LEU A 69 -9.38 -0.70 6.18
C LEU A 69 -10.63 -0.33 6.97
N SER A 70 -11.50 0.52 6.43
CA SER A 70 -12.72 0.96 7.12
C SER A 70 -13.70 -0.20 7.38
N ASN A 71 -13.61 -1.28 6.62
CA ASN A 71 -14.46 -2.46 6.77
C ASN A 71 -13.71 -3.63 7.44
N THR A 72 -12.74 -3.30 8.29
CA THR A 72 -11.93 -4.28 9.01
C THR A 72 -11.91 -3.91 10.49
N ALA A 73 -11.29 -4.79 11.31
CA ALA A 73 -11.11 -4.53 12.73
C ALA A 73 -9.94 -3.59 13.03
N ILE A 74 -9.22 -3.14 12.00
CA ILE A 74 -8.06 -2.26 12.19
C ILE A 74 -8.52 -0.87 12.62
N GLU A 75 -7.96 -0.39 13.74
CA GLU A 75 -8.18 0.97 14.22
C GLU A 75 -6.93 1.79 13.95
N LEU A 76 -7.10 2.85 13.18
CA LEU A 76 -6.00 3.74 12.78
C LEU A 76 -5.97 4.96 13.69
N THR A 77 -4.76 5.37 14.07
CA THR A 77 -4.56 6.67 14.71
C THR A 77 -4.75 7.77 13.66
N ASN A 78 -4.91 9.01 14.12
CA ASN A 78 -5.01 10.14 13.19
C ASN A 78 -3.74 10.27 12.32
N GLU A 79 -2.58 10.04 12.93
CA GLU A 79 -1.31 10.08 12.18
C GLU A 79 -1.25 9.02 11.08
N GLN A 80 -1.71 7.81 11.41
CA GLN A 80 -1.75 6.74 10.42
C GLN A 80 -2.70 7.07 9.27
N LYS A 81 -3.88 7.61 9.58
CA LYS A 81 -4.84 8.03 8.55
C LYS A 81 -4.26 9.10 7.63
N GLU A 82 -3.62 10.11 8.22
CA GLU A 82 -3.01 11.19 7.43
C GLU A 82 -1.94 10.65 6.49
N PHE A 83 -1.09 9.76 6.99
CA PHE A 83 -0.05 9.16 6.16
C PHE A 83 -0.65 8.35 5.02
N LEU A 84 -1.64 7.50 5.29
CA LEU A 84 -2.25 6.66 4.26
C LEU A 84 -2.99 7.50 3.22
N LEU A 85 -3.64 8.59 3.64
CA LEU A 85 -4.25 9.53 2.70
C LEU A 85 -3.21 10.17 1.79
N GLU A 86 -2.06 10.56 2.35
CA GLU A 86 -0.97 11.11 1.55
C GLU A 86 -0.43 10.08 0.58
N LEU A 87 -0.26 8.85 1.05
CA LEU A 87 0.27 7.77 0.21
C LEU A 87 -0.66 7.44 -0.96
N ASN A 88 -1.98 7.59 -0.77
CA ASN A 88 -2.96 7.38 -1.84
C ASN A 88 -2.67 8.27 -3.07
N ARG A 89 -2.01 9.39 -2.89
CA ARG A 89 -1.64 10.29 -3.99
C ARG A 89 -0.67 9.65 -4.97
N PHE A 90 0.08 8.65 -4.52
CA PHE A 90 1.11 7.99 -5.33
C PHE A 90 0.60 6.78 -6.11
N GLN A 91 -0.70 6.54 -6.07
CA GLN A 91 -1.33 5.62 -7.01
C GLN A 91 -1.45 6.35 -8.34
N ILE A 92 -0.59 5.98 -9.29
CA ILE A 92 -0.45 6.72 -10.56
C ILE A 92 -1.24 6.12 -11.71
N GLU A 93 -1.84 4.96 -11.54
CA GLU A 93 -2.68 4.36 -12.58
C GLU A 93 -3.89 5.25 -12.87
N GLY A 94 -4.13 5.49 -14.15
CA GLY A 94 -5.28 6.28 -14.59
C GLY A 94 -5.15 7.78 -14.36
N ARG A 95 -4.01 8.26 -13.87
CA ARG A 95 -3.80 9.70 -13.73
C ARG A 95 -3.29 10.30 -15.02
N TYR A 96 -3.66 11.57 -15.24
CA TYR A 96 -3.18 12.28 -16.42
C TYR A 96 -1.72 12.71 -16.29
N PRO A 97 -1.01 12.90 -17.41
CA PRO A 97 0.42 13.26 -17.40
C PRO A 97 0.75 14.48 -16.54
N GLU A 98 -0.13 15.46 -16.45
CA GLU A 98 0.11 16.66 -15.65
C GLU A 98 0.18 16.32 -14.17
N GLN A 99 -0.71 15.46 -13.70
CA GLN A 99 -0.71 15.00 -12.30
C GLN A 99 0.52 14.18 -11.98
N ILE A 100 0.90 13.28 -12.90
CA ILE A 100 2.09 12.45 -12.74
C ILE A 100 3.34 13.34 -12.70
N SER A 101 3.42 14.37 -13.56
CA SER A 101 4.53 15.30 -13.58
C SER A 101 4.70 16.02 -12.25
N LYS A 102 3.60 16.44 -11.62
CA LYS A 102 3.64 17.10 -10.32
C LYS A 102 4.17 16.15 -9.24
N LEU A 103 3.69 14.91 -9.23
CA LEU A 103 4.15 13.90 -8.27
C LEU A 103 5.62 13.57 -8.51
N PHE A 104 6.04 13.51 -9.76
CA PHE A 104 7.44 13.26 -10.11
C PHE A 104 8.34 14.34 -9.51
N LYS A 105 7.95 15.60 -9.61
CA LYS A 105 8.75 16.73 -9.11
C LYS A 105 8.93 16.71 -7.60
N ILE A 106 7.91 16.32 -6.85
CA ILE A 106 8.00 16.28 -5.39
C ILE A 106 8.70 15.01 -4.89
N SER A 107 8.82 13.99 -5.74
CA SER A 107 9.42 12.71 -5.37
C SER A 107 10.94 12.75 -5.47
N THR A 108 11.56 13.54 -4.58
CA THR A 108 13.02 13.61 -4.46
C THR A 108 13.52 12.42 -3.64
N HIS A 109 14.84 12.23 -3.62
CA HIS A 109 15.46 11.18 -2.81
C HIS A 109 15.06 11.31 -1.33
N THR A 110 15.21 12.49 -0.75
CA THR A 110 14.90 12.71 0.66
C THR A 110 13.42 12.47 0.97
N PHE A 111 12.54 12.97 0.11
CA PHE A 111 11.10 12.78 0.27
C PHE A 111 10.75 11.28 0.21
N ALA A 112 11.25 10.58 -0.81
CA ALA A 112 10.97 9.17 -0.98
C ALA A 112 11.52 8.33 0.17
N GLU A 113 12.75 8.61 0.62
CA GLU A 113 13.36 7.90 1.74
C GLU A 113 12.50 8.00 2.99
N GLU A 114 12.05 9.21 3.32
CA GLU A 114 11.20 9.46 4.47
C GLU A 114 9.86 8.72 4.37
N LYS A 115 9.20 8.83 3.21
CA LYS A 115 7.90 8.19 3.01
C LYS A 115 8.00 6.68 2.98
N LEU A 116 9.07 6.13 2.41
CA LEU A 116 9.28 4.69 2.43
C LEU A 116 9.50 4.17 3.85
N ALA A 117 10.22 4.92 4.68
CA ALA A 117 10.41 4.53 6.09
C ALA A 117 9.06 4.46 6.82
N GLN A 118 8.20 5.46 6.61
CA GLN A 118 6.86 5.46 7.20
C GLN A 118 5.99 4.32 6.64
N ALA A 119 6.05 4.11 5.34
CA ALA A 119 5.29 3.03 4.69
C ALA A 119 5.73 1.66 5.19
N LYS A 120 7.03 1.45 5.41
CA LYS A 120 7.55 0.18 5.92
C LYS A 120 6.98 -0.12 7.31
N LYS A 121 6.95 0.87 8.18
CA LYS A 121 6.36 0.72 9.52
C LYS A 121 4.89 0.31 9.43
N GLN A 122 4.14 0.95 8.55
CA GLN A 122 2.73 0.64 8.36
C GLN A 122 2.54 -0.77 7.81
N GLN A 123 3.32 -1.15 6.82
CA GLN A 123 3.25 -2.49 6.24
C GLN A 123 3.52 -3.56 7.29
N GLU A 124 4.60 -3.39 8.06
CA GLU A 124 4.97 -4.36 9.08
C GLU A 124 3.91 -4.45 10.17
N TRP A 125 3.37 -3.32 10.60
CA TRP A 125 2.31 -3.27 11.58
C TRP A 125 1.06 -4.02 11.09
N LEU A 126 0.66 -3.78 9.85
CA LEU A 126 -0.50 -4.45 9.25
C LEU A 126 -0.26 -5.95 9.07
N LEU A 127 0.94 -6.34 8.63
CA LEU A 127 1.30 -7.77 8.51
C LEU A 127 1.25 -8.46 9.87
N ASN A 128 1.76 -7.82 10.91
CA ASN A 128 1.76 -8.40 12.25
C ASN A 128 0.34 -8.59 12.79
N LYS A 129 -0.60 -7.71 12.43
CA LYS A 129 -2.00 -7.82 12.86
C LYS A 129 -2.73 -8.99 12.20
N LEU A 130 -2.18 -9.58 11.16
CA LEU A 130 -2.76 -10.76 10.51
C LEU A 130 -2.37 -12.07 11.21
N GLN A 131 -1.42 -12.02 12.10
CA GLN A 131 -0.93 -13.21 12.82
C GLN A 131 -1.73 -13.47 14.09
#